data_7676da8f55eb87ba317551b7c41fa2ab
#
_entry.id   7676da8f55eb87ba317551b7c41fa2ab
#
_cell.length_a   1.000
_cell.length_b   1.000
_cell.length_c   1.000
_cell.angle_alpha   90.00
_cell.angle_beta   90.00
_cell.angle_gamma   90.00
#
_symmetry.space_group_name_H-M   'P 1'
#
loop_
_entity.id
_entity.type
_entity.pdbx_description
1 polymer ?
#
loop_
_entity_poly.entity_id
_entity_poly.type
_entity_poly.pdbx_seq_one_letter_code
_entity_poly.pdbx_strand_id
1 'polypeptide(L)'
;MIPIKVEYVFALREHRMKAVAEHLERERKFTFCFDDKIVSEKTVPAGDFLTDDDCIADMVRNYCKNNTGVYADLFKRHSDKVHLISKTMDFLIENYGINLPVHITVEKGKYSFEIIGNNGDDVFSGTFRSENFSEVLEKVRISTGILTELSKDFSININELSNDKVEEWIKWEG
;
A
#
# COMPACT_ATOMS: atom_id res chain seq x y z
N MET A 1 -11.12 0.85 8.00
CA MET A 1 -10.16 -0.25 7.75
C MET A 1 -8.74 0.31 7.85
N ILE A 2 -7.90 -0.33 8.64
CA ILE A 2 -6.52 0.11 8.87
C ILE A 2 -5.59 -0.83 8.11
N PRO A 3 -4.67 -0.34 7.26
CA PRO A 3 -3.71 -1.21 6.60
C PRO A 3 -2.73 -1.82 7.61
N ILE A 4 -2.25 -3.02 7.33
CA ILE A 4 -1.21 -3.68 8.14
C ILE A 4 0.18 -3.13 7.80
N LYS A 5 0.35 -2.64 6.58
CA LYS A 5 1.60 -2.08 6.07
C LYS A 5 1.31 -1.04 5.00
N VAL A 6 2.07 0.03 4.99
CA VAL A 6 2.03 1.05 3.93
C VAL A 6 3.44 1.29 3.43
N GLU A 7 3.61 1.23 2.11
CA GLU A 7 4.88 1.47 1.45
C GLU A 7 4.81 2.73 0.60
N TYR A 8 5.77 3.62 0.78
CA TYR A 8 5.89 4.87 0.05
C TYR A 8 7.14 4.83 -0.81
N VAL A 9 7.01 5.19 -2.07
CA VAL A 9 8.15 5.34 -2.98
C VAL A 9 8.25 6.79 -3.40
N PHE A 10 9.40 7.39 -3.13
CA PHE A 10 9.74 8.75 -3.52
C PHE A 10 10.88 8.74 -4.55
N ALA A 11 10.99 9.81 -5.31
CA ALA A 11 12.13 10.03 -6.19
C ALA A 11 12.72 11.41 -5.97
N LEU A 12 14.02 11.48 -6.13
CA LEU A 12 14.81 12.71 -6.27
C LEU A 12 15.81 12.48 -7.40
N ARG A 13 15.51 12.98 -8.59
CA ARG A 13 16.29 12.73 -9.80
C ARG A 13 16.44 11.22 -10.07
N GLU A 14 17.66 10.70 -10.22
CA GLU A 14 17.96 9.28 -10.40
C GLU A 14 17.88 8.45 -9.11
N HIS A 15 17.74 9.10 -7.95
CA HIS A 15 17.68 8.42 -6.65
C HIS A 15 16.27 8.02 -6.28
N ARG A 16 16.13 6.84 -5.69
CA ARG A 16 14.89 6.35 -5.14
C ARG A 16 14.95 6.26 -3.63
N MET A 17 13.87 6.64 -3.00
CA MET A 17 13.67 6.55 -1.56
C MET A 17 12.43 5.70 -1.31
N LYS A 18 12.51 4.85 -0.32
CA LYS A 18 11.40 3.98 0.09
C LYS A 18 11.19 4.10 1.58
N ALA A 19 9.96 4.32 1.97
CA ALA A 19 9.59 4.33 3.38
C ALA A 19 8.47 3.31 3.61
N VAL A 20 8.53 2.62 4.73
CA VAL A 20 7.57 1.59 5.11
C VAL A 20 7.04 1.88 6.50
N ALA A 21 5.72 1.88 6.66
CA ALA A 21 5.03 1.90 7.94
C ALA A 21 4.41 0.51 8.18
N GLU A 22 4.82 -0.15 9.24
CA GLU A 22 4.26 -1.43 9.68
C GLU A 22 3.40 -1.21 10.92
N HIS A 23 2.13 -1.61 10.86
CA HIS A 23 1.18 -1.51 11.95
C HIS A 23 1.19 -2.79 12.78
N LEU A 24 1.81 -2.73 13.95
CA LEU A 24 1.85 -3.81 14.91
C LEU A 24 0.78 -3.59 15.99
N GLU A 25 0.57 -4.57 16.84
CA GLU A 25 -0.50 -4.52 17.86
C GLU A 25 -0.39 -3.30 18.78
N ARG A 26 0.83 -2.98 19.24
CA ARG A 26 1.07 -1.92 20.23
C ARG A 26 1.87 -0.75 19.72
N GLU A 27 2.41 -0.85 18.52
CA GLU A 27 3.29 0.16 17.96
C GLU A 27 3.21 0.19 16.43
N ARG A 28 3.67 1.29 15.86
CA ARG A 28 3.93 1.42 14.43
C ARG A 28 5.42 1.58 14.23
N LYS A 29 5.98 0.77 13.34
CA LYS A 29 7.39 0.81 12.99
C LYS A 29 7.57 1.46 11.64
N PHE A 30 8.45 2.44 11.56
CA PHE A 30 8.78 3.15 10.32
C PHE A 30 10.22 2.87 9.92
N THR A 31 10.44 2.53 8.66
CA THR A 31 11.76 2.30 8.08
C THR A 31 11.90 3.16 6.85
N PHE A 32 13.02 3.87 6.74
CA PHE A 32 13.32 4.71 5.58
C PHE A 32 14.62 4.25 4.92
N CYS A 33 14.55 4.03 3.60
CA CYS A 33 15.68 3.60 2.77
C CYS A 33 16.01 4.65 1.72
N PHE A 34 17.30 4.82 1.46
CA PHE A 34 17.81 5.62 0.35
C PHE A 34 18.69 4.73 -0.53
N ASP A 35 18.35 4.64 -1.82
CA ASP A 35 19.02 3.76 -2.80
C ASP A 35 19.22 2.33 -2.24
N ASP A 36 18.12 1.73 -1.72
CA ASP A 36 18.03 0.38 -1.16
C ASP A 36 18.80 0.14 0.16
N LYS A 37 19.30 1.19 0.79
CA LYS A 37 19.95 1.10 2.11
C LYS A 37 19.08 1.71 3.18
N ILE A 38 18.89 0.99 4.30
CA ILE A 38 18.19 1.52 5.47
C ILE A 38 19.04 2.64 6.08
N VAL A 39 18.47 3.84 6.16
CA VAL A 39 19.14 5.03 6.68
C VAL A 39 18.48 5.61 7.92
N SER A 40 17.24 5.23 8.22
CA SER A 40 16.53 5.69 9.42
C SER A 40 15.45 4.69 9.81
N GLU A 41 15.25 4.53 11.11
CA GLU A 41 14.17 3.73 11.70
C GLU A 41 13.55 4.52 12.85
N LYS A 42 12.23 4.39 13.03
CA LYS A 42 11.48 5.05 14.09
C LYS A 42 10.33 4.14 14.53
N THR A 43 10.02 4.15 15.81
CA THR A 43 8.87 3.46 16.38
C THR A 43 8.03 4.46 17.16
N VAL A 44 6.70 4.42 16.96
CA VAL A 44 5.76 5.24 17.76
C VAL A 44 4.66 4.33 18.31
N PRO A 45 4.03 4.68 19.45
CA PRO A 45 2.88 3.95 19.97
C PRO A 45 1.74 3.87 18.94
N ALA A 46 1.01 2.76 18.91
CA ALA A 46 -0.11 2.57 17.98
C ALA A 46 -1.20 3.64 18.13
N GLY A 47 -1.42 4.14 19.35
CA GLY A 47 -2.40 5.19 19.66
C GLY A 47 -1.91 6.62 19.47
N ASP A 48 -0.69 6.83 18.95
CA ASP A 48 -0.19 8.17 18.65
C ASP A 48 -1.07 8.87 17.61
N PHE A 49 -1.32 10.18 17.81
CA PHE A 49 -2.20 10.96 16.93
C PHE A 49 -1.58 11.31 15.57
N LEU A 50 -0.27 11.21 15.41
CA LEU A 50 0.40 11.46 14.13
C LEU A 50 0.02 10.38 13.12
N THR A 51 -0.32 10.80 11.90
CA THR A 51 -0.59 9.87 10.80
C THR A 51 0.69 9.25 10.27
N ASP A 52 0.57 8.15 9.52
CA ASP A 52 1.72 7.55 8.83
C ASP A 52 2.35 8.56 7.87
N ASP A 53 1.54 9.31 7.12
CA ASP A 53 2.02 10.33 6.20
C ASP A 53 2.84 11.40 6.89
N ASP A 54 2.41 11.85 8.08
CA ASP A 54 3.15 12.83 8.90
C ASP A 54 4.49 12.27 9.37
N CYS A 55 4.50 11.05 9.89
CA CYS A 55 5.72 10.40 10.37
C CYS A 55 6.74 10.20 9.23
N ILE A 56 6.27 9.74 8.09
CA ILE A 56 7.12 9.52 6.91
C ILE A 56 7.65 10.84 6.36
N ALA A 57 6.80 11.86 6.24
CA ALA A 57 7.22 13.19 5.78
C ALA A 57 8.31 13.79 6.68
N ASP A 58 8.18 13.64 7.99
CA ASP A 58 9.21 14.10 8.95
C ASP A 58 10.52 13.32 8.79
N MET A 59 10.47 12.01 8.61
CA MET A 59 11.67 11.19 8.42
C MET A 59 12.42 11.59 7.14
N VAL A 60 11.71 11.77 6.03
CA VAL A 60 12.30 12.20 4.75
C VAL A 60 12.92 13.59 4.88
N ARG A 61 12.17 14.53 5.47
CA ARG A 61 12.64 15.91 5.68
C ARG A 61 13.89 15.95 6.56
N ASN A 62 13.89 15.24 7.69
CA ASN A 62 15.03 15.20 8.61
C ASN A 62 16.26 14.56 7.98
N TYR A 63 16.08 13.49 7.23
CA TYR A 63 17.19 12.86 6.50
C TYR A 63 17.82 13.81 5.49
N CYS A 64 17.03 14.50 4.68
CA CYS A 64 17.52 15.47 3.71
C CYS A 64 18.20 16.66 4.38
N LYS A 65 17.61 17.20 5.43
CA LYS A 65 18.12 18.38 6.14
C LYS A 65 19.43 18.12 6.89
N ASN A 66 19.54 16.96 7.53
CA ASN A 66 20.64 16.62 8.41
C ASN A 66 21.75 15.80 7.73
N ASN A 67 21.63 15.55 6.45
CA ASN A 67 22.63 14.78 5.71
C ASN A 67 23.92 15.58 5.53
N THR A 68 25.03 15.03 6.00
CA THR A 68 26.37 15.61 5.90
C THR A 68 27.33 14.74 5.05
N GLY A 69 26.82 13.66 4.47
CA GLY A 69 27.61 12.72 3.67
C GLY A 69 27.75 13.12 2.21
N VAL A 70 27.96 12.12 1.37
CA VAL A 70 28.21 12.26 -0.09
C VAL A 70 27.05 12.98 -0.80
N TYR A 71 25.80 12.83 -0.30
CA TYR A 71 24.61 13.41 -0.90
C TYR A 71 24.21 14.76 -0.31
N ALA A 72 25.03 15.35 0.57
CA ALA A 72 24.70 16.60 1.25
C ALA A 72 24.38 17.74 0.26
N ASP A 73 25.17 17.89 -0.79
CA ASP A 73 24.95 18.92 -1.82
C ASP A 73 23.67 18.66 -2.64
N LEU A 74 23.35 17.42 -2.93
CA LEU A 74 22.11 17.02 -3.62
C LEU A 74 20.90 17.48 -2.83
N PHE A 75 20.84 17.18 -1.53
CA PHE A 75 19.72 17.55 -0.67
C PHE A 75 19.65 19.06 -0.43
N LYS A 76 20.76 19.72 -0.27
CA LYS A 76 20.81 21.17 -0.10
C LYS A 76 20.20 21.92 -1.29
N ARG A 77 20.45 21.43 -2.51
CA ARG A 77 20.00 22.09 -3.74
C ARG A 77 18.62 21.64 -4.21
N HIS A 78 18.21 20.43 -3.91
CA HIS A 78 17.07 19.77 -4.55
C HIS A 78 16.09 19.08 -3.60
N SER A 79 16.20 19.28 -2.27
CA SER A 79 15.30 18.64 -1.31
C SER A 79 13.82 19.01 -1.52
N ASP A 80 13.55 20.18 -2.07
CA ASP A 80 12.20 20.65 -2.45
C ASP A 80 11.62 19.89 -3.65
N LYS A 81 12.42 19.12 -4.37
CA LYS A 81 12.03 18.33 -5.53
C LYS A 81 11.80 16.85 -5.22
N VAL A 82 11.94 16.45 -3.96
CA VAL A 82 11.53 15.12 -3.52
C VAL A 82 10.03 14.99 -3.72
N HIS A 83 9.60 13.98 -4.45
CA HIS A 83 8.18 13.78 -4.72
C HIS A 83 7.78 12.32 -4.57
N LEU A 84 6.53 12.10 -4.12
CA LEU A 84 5.93 10.79 -4.00
C LEU A 84 5.60 10.24 -5.39
N ILE A 85 6.09 9.05 -5.71
CA ILE A 85 5.76 8.33 -6.94
C ILE A 85 4.54 7.45 -6.70
N SER A 86 4.56 6.64 -5.65
CA SER A 86 3.50 5.68 -5.34
C SER A 86 3.37 5.43 -3.84
N LYS A 87 2.18 5.00 -3.46
CA LYS A 87 1.84 4.56 -2.11
C LYS A 87 1.07 3.26 -2.23
N THR A 88 1.56 2.19 -1.62
CA THR A 88 0.90 0.89 -1.59
C THR A 88 0.48 0.56 -0.18
N MET A 89 -0.80 0.24 0.00
CA MET A 89 -1.39 -0.12 1.28
C MET A 89 -1.77 -1.59 1.26
N ASP A 90 -1.28 -2.33 2.23
CA ASP A 90 -1.56 -3.76 2.39
C ASP A 90 -2.63 -3.95 3.46
N PHE A 91 -3.71 -4.61 3.09
CA PHE A 91 -4.81 -4.96 3.98
C PHE A 91 -4.97 -6.47 4.08
N LEU A 92 -5.53 -6.92 5.18
CA LEU A 92 -6.03 -8.27 5.34
C LEU A 92 -7.54 -8.19 5.52
N ILE A 93 -8.29 -8.65 4.52
CA ILE A 93 -9.76 -8.61 4.54
C ILE A 93 -10.28 -9.98 4.91
N GLU A 94 -11.03 -10.03 6.01
CA GLU A 94 -11.69 -11.25 6.45
C GLU A 94 -13.15 -11.26 5.97
N ASN A 95 -13.51 -12.33 5.25
CA ASN A 95 -14.87 -12.62 4.86
C ASN A 95 -15.19 -14.11 5.15
N TYR A 96 -16.19 -14.36 5.96
CA TYR A 96 -16.65 -15.74 6.30
C TYR A 96 -15.52 -16.67 6.77
N GLY A 97 -14.60 -16.14 7.58
CA GLY A 97 -13.45 -16.89 8.10
C GLY A 97 -12.30 -17.09 7.14
N ILE A 98 -12.37 -16.51 5.94
CA ILE A 98 -11.29 -16.52 4.95
C ILE A 98 -10.61 -15.16 4.96
N ASN A 99 -9.29 -15.15 5.14
CA ASN A 99 -8.47 -13.95 5.09
C ASN A 99 -7.83 -13.80 3.71
N LEU A 100 -8.13 -12.68 3.05
CA LEU A 100 -7.58 -12.35 1.75
C LEU A 100 -6.64 -11.15 1.86
N PRO A 101 -5.34 -11.32 1.58
CA PRO A 101 -4.42 -10.21 1.44
C PRO A 101 -4.80 -9.35 0.23
N VAL A 102 -4.86 -8.04 0.43
CA VAL A 102 -5.19 -7.06 -0.61
C VAL A 102 -4.16 -5.96 -0.62
N HIS A 103 -3.62 -5.66 -1.79
CA HIS A 103 -2.73 -4.52 -2.01
C HIS A 103 -3.46 -3.45 -2.81
N ILE A 104 -3.50 -2.22 -2.30
CA ILE A 104 -4.04 -1.07 -3.01
C ILE A 104 -2.91 -0.08 -3.27
N THR A 105 -2.63 0.19 -4.54
CA THR A 105 -1.58 1.11 -4.96
C THR A 105 -2.18 2.38 -5.55
N VAL A 106 -1.64 3.53 -5.13
CA VAL A 106 -1.96 4.85 -5.67
C VAL A 106 -0.76 5.40 -6.39
N GLU A 107 -0.93 5.74 -7.65
CA GLU A 107 0.10 6.36 -8.48
C GLU A 107 -0.55 7.40 -9.41
N LYS A 108 -0.10 8.64 -9.34
CA LYS A 108 -0.60 9.77 -10.14
C LYS A 108 -2.14 9.91 -10.10
N GLY A 109 -2.73 9.77 -8.92
CA GLY A 109 -4.19 9.87 -8.73
C GLY A 109 -4.99 8.69 -9.26
N LYS A 110 -4.32 7.60 -9.66
CA LYS A 110 -4.93 6.38 -10.16
C LYS A 110 -4.72 5.25 -9.15
N TYR A 111 -5.81 4.62 -8.76
CA TYR A 111 -5.78 3.48 -7.87
C TYR A 111 -5.75 2.18 -8.65
N SER A 112 -4.98 1.25 -8.17
CA SER A 112 -5.01 -0.15 -8.58
C SER A 112 -5.09 -1.04 -7.36
N PHE A 113 -5.65 -2.23 -7.49
CA PHE A 113 -5.67 -3.19 -6.40
C PHE A 113 -5.38 -4.61 -6.91
N GLU A 114 -4.85 -5.42 -6.01
CA GLU A 114 -4.60 -6.84 -6.20
C GLU A 114 -5.15 -7.59 -5.00
N ILE A 115 -5.88 -8.67 -5.26
CA ILE A 115 -6.32 -9.61 -4.24
C ILE A 115 -5.49 -10.87 -4.39
N ILE A 116 -4.74 -11.23 -3.37
CA ILE A 116 -3.79 -12.34 -3.42
C ILE A 116 -4.47 -13.63 -2.96
N GLY A 117 -4.29 -14.68 -3.73
CA GLY A 117 -4.77 -16.00 -3.37
C GLY A 117 -3.98 -16.68 -2.25
N ASN A 118 -4.48 -17.83 -1.77
CA ASN A 118 -3.91 -18.56 -0.65
C ASN A 118 -2.46 -19.06 -0.88
N ASN A 119 -2.06 -19.22 -2.14
CA ASN A 119 -0.70 -19.65 -2.53
C ASN A 119 0.23 -18.47 -2.89
N GLY A 120 -0.21 -17.23 -2.68
CA GLY A 120 0.57 -16.04 -3.00
C GLY A 120 0.42 -15.54 -4.43
N ASP A 121 -0.36 -16.22 -5.27
CA ASP A 121 -0.64 -15.77 -6.64
C ASP A 121 -1.79 -14.76 -6.66
N ASP A 122 -1.75 -13.83 -7.61
CA ASP A 122 -2.83 -12.89 -7.83
C ASP A 122 -4.10 -13.62 -8.26
N VAL A 123 -5.18 -13.37 -7.54
CA VAL A 123 -6.49 -13.90 -7.88
C VAL A 123 -7.25 -12.94 -8.78
N PHE A 124 -7.18 -11.67 -8.44
CA PHE A 124 -7.87 -10.62 -9.15
C PHE A 124 -7.11 -9.30 -9.03
N SER A 125 -7.04 -8.55 -10.13
CA SER A 125 -6.52 -7.19 -10.11
C SER A 125 -7.43 -6.25 -10.87
N GLY A 126 -7.46 -5.00 -10.45
CA GLY A 126 -8.27 -3.97 -11.09
C GLY A 126 -7.66 -2.60 -10.96
N THR A 127 -8.00 -1.72 -11.90
CA THR A 127 -7.53 -0.34 -11.92
C THR A 127 -8.70 0.60 -12.01
N PHE A 128 -8.71 1.63 -11.16
CA PHE A 128 -9.75 2.65 -11.12
C PHE A 128 -9.15 4.02 -11.43
N ARG A 129 -9.98 4.88 -12.01
CA ARG A 129 -9.71 6.30 -12.14
C ARG A 129 -10.55 7.03 -11.12
N SER A 130 -10.16 6.99 -9.87
CA SER A 130 -10.84 7.70 -8.79
C SER A 130 -9.82 8.31 -7.86
N GLU A 131 -10.07 9.53 -7.42
CA GLU A 131 -9.34 10.18 -6.33
C GLU A 131 -9.97 9.84 -4.97
N ASN A 132 -11.10 9.15 -4.97
CA ASN A 132 -11.84 8.79 -3.77
C ASN A 132 -11.48 7.38 -3.29
N PHE A 133 -10.68 7.33 -2.24
CA PHE A 133 -10.26 6.07 -1.63
C PHE A 133 -11.43 5.21 -1.12
N SER A 134 -12.50 5.83 -0.64
CA SER A 134 -13.68 5.11 -0.16
C SER A 134 -14.36 4.29 -1.26
N GLU A 135 -14.39 4.80 -2.49
CA GLU A 135 -14.93 4.06 -3.65
C GLU A 135 -14.08 2.85 -3.98
N VAL A 136 -12.76 2.98 -3.88
CA VAL A 136 -11.83 1.87 -4.11
C VAL A 136 -12.02 0.79 -3.06
N LEU A 137 -12.11 1.16 -1.79
CA LEU A 137 -12.35 0.22 -0.69
C LEU A 137 -13.68 -0.53 -0.88
N GLU A 138 -14.74 0.15 -1.31
CA GLU A 138 -16.03 -0.49 -1.56
C GLU A 138 -15.94 -1.52 -2.70
N LYS A 139 -15.26 -1.19 -3.79
CA LYS A 139 -15.04 -2.15 -4.89
C LYS A 139 -14.18 -3.35 -4.44
N VAL A 140 -13.14 -3.12 -3.66
CA VAL A 140 -12.34 -4.20 -3.07
C VAL A 140 -13.20 -5.08 -2.16
N ARG A 141 -14.06 -4.48 -1.34
CA ARG A 141 -14.96 -5.21 -0.45
C ARG A 141 -15.93 -6.09 -1.22
N ILE A 142 -16.53 -5.57 -2.28
CA ILE A 142 -17.43 -6.32 -3.17
C ILE A 142 -16.66 -7.48 -3.82
N SER A 143 -15.49 -7.22 -4.37
CA SER A 143 -14.66 -8.24 -5.04
C SER A 143 -14.27 -9.38 -4.10
N THR A 144 -13.80 -9.05 -2.89
CA THR A 144 -13.43 -10.07 -1.89
C THR A 144 -14.66 -10.85 -1.42
N GLY A 145 -15.81 -10.21 -1.29
CA GLY A 145 -17.08 -10.87 -0.97
C GLY A 145 -17.47 -11.90 -2.03
N ILE A 146 -17.45 -11.52 -3.29
CA ILE A 146 -17.78 -12.41 -4.42
C ILE A 146 -16.83 -13.61 -4.46
N LEU A 147 -15.52 -13.38 -4.38
CA LEU A 147 -14.52 -14.45 -4.41
C LEU A 147 -14.71 -15.44 -3.25
N THR A 148 -15.01 -14.93 -2.06
CA THR A 148 -15.23 -15.76 -0.88
C THR A 148 -16.49 -16.61 -1.01
N GLU A 149 -17.60 -16.02 -1.46
CA GLU A 149 -18.87 -16.75 -1.67
C GLU A 149 -18.69 -17.87 -2.69
N LEU A 150 -18.06 -17.59 -3.81
CA LEU A 150 -17.81 -18.59 -4.85
C LEU A 150 -16.93 -19.74 -4.39
N SER A 151 -15.86 -19.41 -3.66
CA SER A 151 -14.97 -20.42 -3.10
C SER A 151 -15.69 -21.33 -2.10
N LYS A 152 -16.64 -20.76 -1.34
CA LYS A 152 -17.40 -21.48 -0.31
C LYS A 152 -18.53 -22.31 -0.88
N ASP A 153 -19.38 -21.72 -1.74
CA ASP A 153 -20.63 -22.32 -2.20
C ASP A 153 -20.40 -23.36 -3.32
N PHE A 154 -19.42 -23.16 -4.14
CA PHE A 154 -19.14 -24.01 -5.29
C PHE A 154 -17.87 -24.84 -5.18
N SER A 155 -17.20 -24.83 -4.03
CA SER A 155 -15.91 -25.50 -3.81
C SER A 155 -14.86 -25.13 -4.88
N ILE A 156 -14.97 -23.91 -5.41
CA ILE A 156 -14.04 -23.39 -6.41
C ILE A 156 -12.81 -22.84 -5.67
N ASN A 157 -11.63 -23.21 -6.11
CA ASN A 157 -10.42 -22.58 -5.63
C ASN A 157 -10.36 -21.14 -6.15
N ILE A 158 -10.24 -20.17 -5.24
CA ILE A 158 -10.14 -18.74 -5.59
C ILE A 158 -9.02 -18.49 -6.63
N ASN A 159 -7.91 -19.19 -6.49
CA ASN A 159 -6.76 -19.06 -7.40
C ASN A 159 -7.02 -19.54 -8.83
N GLU A 160 -8.11 -20.28 -9.06
CA GLU A 160 -8.49 -20.77 -10.38
C GLU A 160 -9.46 -19.84 -11.11
N LEU A 161 -9.95 -18.79 -10.45
CA LEU A 161 -10.84 -17.82 -11.07
C LEU A 161 -10.05 -16.86 -11.98
N SER A 162 -10.56 -16.65 -13.19
CA SER A 162 -9.99 -15.64 -14.08
C SER A 162 -10.42 -14.23 -13.66
N ASN A 163 -9.54 -13.26 -13.89
CA ASN A 163 -9.83 -11.85 -13.63
C ASN A 163 -11.05 -11.37 -14.42
N ASP A 164 -11.18 -11.76 -15.70
CA ASP A 164 -12.31 -11.37 -16.56
C ASP A 164 -13.64 -11.82 -15.99
N LYS A 165 -13.71 -13.05 -15.45
CA LYS A 165 -14.92 -13.58 -14.84
C LYS A 165 -15.31 -12.85 -13.58
N VAL A 166 -14.33 -12.49 -12.75
CA VAL A 166 -14.58 -11.71 -11.52
C VAL A 166 -15.02 -10.29 -11.88
N GLU A 167 -14.40 -9.65 -12.87
CA GLU A 167 -14.80 -8.34 -13.35
C GLU A 167 -16.24 -8.32 -13.90
N GLU A 168 -16.64 -9.36 -14.61
CA GLU A 168 -18.02 -9.50 -15.11
C GLU A 168 -19.03 -9.49 -13.93
N TRP A 169 -18.74 -10.23 -12.87
CA TRP A 169 -19.61 -10.28 -11.70
C TRP A 169 -19.65 -8.96 -10.92
N ILE A 170 -18.53 -8.28 -10.79
CA ILE A 170 -18.48 -6.96 -10.15
C ILE A 170 -19.34 -5.95 -10.91
N LYS A 171 -19.32 -5.98 -12.24
CA LYS A 171 -20.18 -5.12 -13.06
C LYS A 171 -21.66 -5.45 -12.88
N TRP A 172 -21.98 -6.71 -12.67
CA TRP A 172 -23.35 -7.15 -12.45
C TRP A 172 -23.88 -6.73 -11.06
N GLU A 173 -23.06 -6.81 -10.02
CA GLU A 173 -23.38 -6.40 -8.65
C GLU A 173 -23.39 -4.86 -8.49
N GLY A 174 -22.67 -4.17 -9.30
CA GLY A 174 -22.54 -2.70 -9.25
C GLY A 174 -23.61 -1.99 -10.04
#